data_daa5a5ac88edc9c1db588f00dadc9931
#
_entry.id   daa5a5ac88edc9c1db588f00dadc9931
#
_cell.length_a   1.000
_cell.length_b   1.000
_cell.length_c   1.000
_cell.angle_alpha   90.00
_cell.angle_beta   90.00
_cell.angle_gamma   90.00
#
_symmetry.space_group_name_H-M   'P 1'
#
loop_
_entity.id
_entity.type
_entity.pdbx_description
1 polymer ?
#
loop_
_entity_poly.entity_id
_entity_poly.type
_entity_poly.pdbx_seq_one_letter_code
_entity_poly.pdbx_strand_id
1 'polypeptide(L)'
;MFAFAENENLLLVDFLYENYYAKLPSNYKNDTEIGALLDNLKLVVGRKAPDFNWEENGTAKSLYDLNNAEIYVLVFWSSSCSHCIDEVPKLYAYTENKANLHVVDIALENDSIEFEKYNQKFKKWSHVLGLGKWENPIAKNYKIVSTPTYFILNADKKIIAKPEILEDVKAYFGD
;
A
#
# COMPACT_ATOMS: atom_id res chain seq x y z
N MET A 1 -18.72 2.93 10.00
CA MET A 1 -19.82 2.06 9.52
C MET A 1 -19.46 1.22 8.28
N PHE A 2 -18.42 1.56 7.51
CA PHE A 2 -18.02 0.82 6.29
C PHE A 2 -17.21 -0.45 6.54
N ALA A 3 -16.47 -0.57 7.63
CA ALA A 3 -15.60 -1.72 7.90
C ALA A 3 -16.33 -3.05 8.14
N PHE A 4 -17.57 -3.02 8.62
CA PHE A 4 -18.37 -4.25 8.88
C PHE A 4 -18.97 -4.84 7.61
N ALA A 5 -19.40 -4.01 6.67
CA ALA A 5 -19.99 -4.48 5.41
C ALA A 5 -18.92 -5.14 4.49
N GLU A 6 -17.66 -4.71 4.58
CA GLU A 6 -16.58 -5.28 3.76
C GLU A 6 -16.15 -6.68 4.23
N ASN A 7 -16.16 -6.96 5.54
CA ASN A 7 -15.79 -8.28 6.07
C ASN A 7 -16.80 -9.39 5.74
N GLU A 8 -18.09 -9.10 5.77
CA GLU A 8 -19.13 -10.08 5.39
C GLU A 8 -19.03 -10.41 3.89
N ASN A 9 -18.78 -9.41 3.04
CA ASN A 9 -18.57 -9.60 1.62
C ASN A 9 -17.32 -10.42 1.31
N LEU A 10 -16.23 -10.29 2.10
CA LEU A 10 -15.00 -11.05 1.91
C LEU A 10 -15.21 -12.55 2.17
N LEU A 11 -15.94 -12.93 3.21
CA LEU A 11 -16.25 -14.33 3.50
C LEU A 11 -17.06 -14.96 2.36
N LEU A 12 -18.03 -14.23 1.82
CA LEU A 12 -18.81 -14.68 0.66
C LEU A 12 -17.91 -14.82 -0.59
N VAL A 13 -17.04 -13.85 -0.81
CA VAL A 13 -16.09 -13.89 -1.95
C VAL A 13 -15.13 -15.06 -1.83
N ASP A 14 -14.58 -15.32 -0.66
CA ASP A 14 -13.71 -16.47 -0.42
C ASP A 14 -14.45 -17.79 -0.63
N PHE A 15 -15.67 -17.89 -0.12
CA PHE A 15 -16.52 -19.05 -0.34
C PHE A 15 -16.78 -19.29 -1.84
N LEU A 16 -17.13 -18.26 -2.60
CA LEU A 16 -17.40 -18.36 -4.04
C LEU A 16 -16.13 -18.69 -4.81
N TYR A 17 -15.00 -18.09 -4.43
CA TYR A 17 -13.70 -18.39 -5.05
C TYR A 17 -13.33 -19.86 -4.85
N GLU A 18 -13.30 -20.35 -3.61
CA GLU A 18 -12.84 -21.69 -3.28
C GLU A 18 -13.78 -22.79 -3.80
N ASN A 19 -15.09 -22.56 -3.72
CA ASN A 19 -16.08 -23.58 -4.05
C ASN A 19 -16.47 -23.63 -5.53
N TYR A 20 -16.32 -22.54 -6.24
CA TYR A 20 -16.73 -22.41 -7.64
C TYR A 20 -15.59 -22.01 -8.57
N TYR A 21 -15.04 -20.82 -8.40
CA TYR A 21 -14.07 -20.27 -9.35
C TYR A 21 -12.78 -21.10 -9.44
N ALA A 22 -12.21 -21.50 -8.29
CA ALA A 22 -10.98 -22.31 -8.27
C ALA A 22 -11.12 -23.64 -9.01
N LYS A 23 -12.35 -24.14 -9.12
CA LYS A 23 -12.69 -25.43 -9.76
C LYS A 23 -13.03 -25.28 -11.25
N LEU A 24 -13.13 -24.07 -11.78
CA LEU A 24 -13.42 -23.85 -13.19
C LEU A 24 -12.27 -24.33 -14.08
N PRO A 25 -12.56 -24.84 -15.29
CA PRO A 25 -11.54 -25.11 -16.30
C PRO A 25 -10.75 -23.86 -16.67
N SER A 26 -9.49 -24.04 -17.11
CA SER A 26 -8.55 -22.94 -17.35
C SER A 26 -9.05 -21.90 -18.36
N ASN A 27 -9.82 -22.33 -19.35
CA ASN A 27 -10.40 -21.42 -20.36
C ASN A 27 -11.39 -20.39 -19.79
N TYR A 28 -12.04 -20.69 -18.66
CA TYR A 28 -12.92 -19.73 -17.95
C TYR A 28 -12.16 -18.85 -16.97
N LYS A 29 -11.00 -19.32 -16.46
CA LYS A 29 -10.15 -18.52 -15.55
C LYS A 29 -9.39 -17.41 -16.27
N ASN A 30 -9.28 -17.47 -17.58
CA ASN A 30 -8.65 -16.47 -18.42
C ASN A 30 -9.63 -15.34 -18.85
N ASP A 31 -10.88 -15.37 -18.35
CA ASP A 31 -11.79 -14.26 -18.54
C ASP A 31 -11.24 -13.00 -17.84
N THR A 32 -10.97 -11.98 -18.64
CA THR A 32 -10.32 -10.75 -18.19
C THR A 32 -11.16 -9.96 -17.19
N GLU A 33 -12.48 -10.02 -17.30
CA GLU A 33 -13.39 -9.31 -16.38
C GLU A 33 -13.40 -9.95 -14.99
N ILE A 34 -13.48 -11.28 -14.93
CA ILE A 34 -13.43 -12.02 -13.67
C ILE A 34 -12.04 -11.90 -13.05
N GLY A 35 -10.98 -11.98 -13.85
CA GLY A 35 -9.61 -11.79 -13.39
C GLY A 35 -9.42 -10.39 -12.77
N ALA A 36 -9.88 -9.35 -13.42
CA ALA A 36 -9.81 -7.98 -12.92
C ALA A 36 -10.61 -7.79 -11.61
N LEU A 37 -11.79 -8.40 -11.51
CA LEU A 37 -12.60 -8.38 -10.29
C LEU A 37 -11.87 -9.04 -9.12
N LEU A 38 -11.34 -10.24 -9.32
CA LEU A 38 -10.60 -10.97 -8.28
C LEU A 38 -9.34 -10.22 -7.85
N ASP A 39 -8.65 -9.60 -8.79
CA ASP A 39 -7.50 -8.77 -8.48
C ASP A 39 -7.86 -7.51 -7.68
N ASN A 40 -9.05 -6.93 -7.90
CA ASN A 40 -9.54 -5.84 -7.05
C ASN A 40 -9.79 -6.29 -5.61
N LEU A 41 -10.28 -7.50 -5.44
CA LEU A 41 -10.56 -8.07 -4.13
C LEU A 41 -9.30 -8.41 -3.31
N LYS A 42 -8.11 -8.40 -3.91
CA LYS A 42 -6.83 -8.55 -3.20
C LYS A 42 -6.45 -7.33 -2.35
N LEU A 43 -6.99 -6.16 -2.68
CA LEU A 43 -6.63 -4.87 -2.05
C LEU A 43 -7.76 -4.28 -1.20
N VAL A 44 -8.74 -5.08 -0.81
CA VAL A 44 -9.80 -4.60 0.09
C VAL A 44 -9.39 -4.71 1.55
N VAL A 45 -10.04 -3.93 2.41
CA VAL A 45 -9.85 -3.98 3.87
C VAL A 45 -10.09 -5.42 4.38
N GLY A 46 -9.22 -5.88 5.26
CA GLY A 46 -9.19 -7.24 5.80
C GLY A 46 -8.24 -8.21 5.07
N ARG A 47 -7.82 -7.91 3.84
CA ARG A 47 -6.84 -8.71 3.10
C ARG A 47 -5.41 -8.37 3.51
N LYS A 48 -4.53 -9.37 3.42
CA LYS A 48 -3.11 -9.14 3.55
C LYS A 48 -2.61 -8.37 2.33
N ALA A 49 -1.93 -7.24 2.57
CA ALA A 49 -1.35 -6.43 1.51
C ALA A 49 -0.32 -7.23 0.71
N PRO A 50 -0.19 -7.03 -0.61
CA PRO A 50 0.86 -7.67 -1.39
C PRO A 50 2.24 -7.39 -0.83
N ASP A 51 3.08 -8.43 -0.70
CA ASP A 51 4.46 -8.26 -0.29
C ASP A 51 5.29 -7.63 -1.41
N PHE A 52 6.35 -6.93 -1.03
CA PHE A 52 7.35 -6.42 -1.95
C PHE A 52 8.70 -6.29 -1.25
N ASN A 53 9.77 -6.33 -2.04
CA ASN A 53 11.13 -6.26 -1.55
C ASN A 53 11.79 -4.96 -2.01
N TRP A 54 12.72 -4.47 -1.17
CA TRP A 54 13.61 -3.36 -1.52
C TRP A 54 14.98 -3.59 -0.90
N GLU A 55 15.94 -2.77 -1.30
CA GLU A 55 17.26 -2.73 -0.68
C GLU A 55 17.40 -1.46 0.15
N GLU A 56 17.85 -1.58 1.37
CA GLU A 56 18.12 -0.46 2.26
C GLU A 56 19.51 -0.64 2.89
N ASN A 57 20.41 0.29 2.59
CA ASN A 57 21.82 0.24 3.07
C ASN A 57 22.53 -1.09 2.75
N GLY A 58 22.33 -1.64 1.55
CA GLY A 58 22.92 -2.90 1.11
C GLY A 58 22.26 -4.15 1.73
N THR A 59 21.14 -4.00 2.40
CA THR A 59 20.40 -5.12 3.01
C THR A 59 19.03 -5.26 2.31
N ALA A 60 18.75 -6.47 1.83
CA ALA A 60 17.44 -6.79 1.28
C ALA A 60 16.40 -6.82 2.42
N LYS A 61 15.28 -6.16 2.21
CA LYS A 61 14.13 -6.11 3.11
C LYS A 61 12.85 -6.46 2.36
N SER A 62 11.84 -6.88 3.09
CA SER A 62 10.50 -7.14 2.61
C SER A 62 9.49 -6.42 3.52
N LEU A 63 8.34 -6.05 2.98
CA LEU A 63 7.24 -5.52 3.79
C LEU A 63 6.85 -6.48 4.91
N TYR A 64 6.88 -7.79 4.62
CA TYR A 64 6.49 -8.81 5.60
C TYR A 64 7.51 -9.05 6.70
N ASP A 65 8.77 -8.67 6.50
CA ASP A 65 9.84 -8.79 7.50
C ASP A 65 9.80 -7.65 8.54
N LEU A 66 9.09 -6.57 8.24
CA LEU A 66 8.94 -5.46 9.19
C LEU A 66 8.15 -5.91 10.42
N ASN A 67 8.76 -5.73 11.60
CA ASN A 67 8.18 -6.10 12.90
C ASN A 67 8.37 -5.02 13.98
N ASN A 68 8.67 -3.81 13.55
CA ASN A 68 9.06 -2.68 14.39
C ASN A 68 7.89 -1.75 14.77
N ALA A 69 6.66 -2.09 14.37
CA ALA A 69 5.46 -1.30 14.67
C ALA A 69 4.19 -2.17 14.72
N GLU A 70 3.14 -1.65 15.33
CA GLU A 70 1.81 -2.26 15.34
C GLU A 70 0.99 -1.83 14.12
N ILE A 71 1.25 -0.62 13.62
CA ILE A 71 0.59 -0.03 12.46
C ILE A 71 1.64 0.39 11.44
N TYR A 72 1.36 0.08 10.18
CA TYR A 72 2.16 0.52 9.05
C TYR A 72 1.33 1.40 8.13
N VAL A 73 1.90 2.51 7.69
CA VAL A 73 1.31 3.36 6.66
C VAL A 73 2.16 3.23 5.41
N LEU A 74 1.57 2.73 4.33
CA LEU A 74 2.19 2.79 3.02
C LEU A 74 1.74 4.08 2.35
N VAL A 75 2.67 4.84 1.80
CA VAL A 75 2.38 6.02 0.98
C VAL A 75 3.06 5.90 -0.37
N PHE A 76 2.27 5.83 -1.43
CA PHE A 76 2.75 5.88 -2.82
C PHE A 76 2.74 7.33 -3.27
N TRP A 77 3.89 7.82 -3.71
CA TRP A 77 4.05 9.22 -4.07
C TRP A 77 5.07 9.41 -5.20
N SER A 78 5.21 10.63 -5.72
CA SER A 78 6.26 10.97 -6.69
C SER A 78 6.72 12.39 -6.46
N SER A 79 8.00 12.66 -6.67
CA SER A 79 8.59 13.99 -6.62
C SER A 79 8.04 14.93 -7.70
N SER A 80 7.49 14.39 -8.78
CA SER A 80 6.84 15.16 -9.85
C SER A 80 5.36 15.45 -9.59
N CYS A 81 4.80 14.97 -8.49
CA CYS A 81 3.42 15.20 -8.09
C CYS A 81 3.32 16.40 -7.14
N SER A 82 2.67 17.49 -7.55
CA SER A 82 2.53 18.71 -6.74
C SER A 82 1.83 18.49 -5.40
N HIS A 83 0.76 17.68 -5.38
CA HIS A 83 0.08 17.31 -4.13
C HIS A 83 0.99 16.51 -3.20
N CYS A 84 1.80 15.60 -3.73
CA CYS A 84 2.73 14.81 -2.93
C CYS A 84 3.79 15.68 -2.26
N ILE A 85 4.34 16.66 -2.98
CA ILE A 85 5.36 17.59 -2.46
C ILE A 85 4.83 18.40 -1.27
N ASP A 86 3.53 18.66 -1.25
CA ASP A 86 2.86 19.39 -0.17
C ASP A 86 2.42 18.48 0.98
N GLU A 87 1.89 17.28 0.69
CA GLU A 87 1.29 16.39 1.69
C GLU A 87 2.29 15.45 2.37
N VAL A 88 3.27 14.91 1.65
CA VAL A 88 4.22 13.92 2.21
C VAL A 88 5.06 14.50 3.36
N PRO A 89 5.56 15.75 3.30
CA PRO A 89 6.21 16.39 4.45
C PRO A 89 5.29 16.57 5.66
N LYS A 90 4.00 16.86 5.43
CA LYS A 90 3.00 16.98 6.51
C LYS A 90 2.71 15.61 7.14
N LEU A 91 2.64 14.55 6.33
CA LEU A 91 2.53 13.18 6.83
C LEU A 91 3.76 12.81 7.68
N TYR A 92 4.98 13.17 7.23
CA TYR A 92 6.19 12.92 7.99
C TYR A 92 6.14 13.61 9.35
N ALA A 93 5.86 14.91 9.39
CA ALA A 93 5.76 15.68 10.64
C ALA A 93 4.68 15.11 11.59
N TYR A 94 3.60 14.57 11.03
CA TYR A 94 2.52 13.94 11.79
C TYR A 94 2.95 12.59 12.38
N THR A 95 3.73 11.79 11.64
CA THR A 95 4.03 10.40 12.02
C THR A 95 5.37 10.23 12.73
N GLU A 96 6.33 11.15 12.58
CA GLU A 96 7.71 10.99 13.05
C GLU A 96 7.87 10.73 14.55
N ASN A 97 6.90 11.14 15.38
CA ASN A 97 6.91 10.96 16.83
C ASN A 97 5.80 10.04 17.35
N LYS A 98 5.03 9.39 16.45
CA LYS A 98 4.01 8.43 16.84
C LYS A 98 4.68 7.08 17.16
N ALA A 99 4.57 6.67 18.41
CA ALA A 99 5.00 5.34 18.83
C ALA A 99 4.13 4.27 18.14
N ASN A 100 4.69 3.10 17.91
CA ASN A 100 3.99 1.95 17.30
C ASN A 100 3.47 2.17 15.87
N LEU A 101 3.87 3.25 15.19
CA LEU A 101 3.57 3.52 13.80
C LEU A 101 4.86 3.61 12.99
N HIS A 102 4.91 2.91 11.87
CA HIS A 102 6.01 3.00 10.91
C HIS A 102 5.48 3.31 9.51
N VAL A 103 6.16 4.18 8.80
CA VAL A 103 5.79 4.52 7.43
C VAL A 103 6.79 3.89 6.47
N VAL A 104 6.26 3.31 5.42
CA VAL A 104 7.02 2.88 4.24
C VAL A 104 6.59 3.76 3.09
N ASP A 105 7.47 4.61 2.61
CA ASP A 105 7.20 5.41 1.43
C ASP A 105 7.66 4.67 0.16
N ILE A 106 6.83 4.67 -0.85
CA ILE A 106 7.12 4.09 -2.15
C ILE A 106 7.13 5.25 -3.17
N ALA A 107 8.34 5.70 -3.48
CA ALA A 107 8.55 6.79 -4.43
C ALA A 107 8.53 6.26 -5.87
N LEU A 108 7.50 6.62 -6.62
CA LEU A 108 7.31 6.22 -8.01
C LEU A 108 8.03 7.21 -8.93
N GLU A 109 9.26 6.86 -9.33
CA GLU A 109 10.17 7.77 -10.05
C GLU A 109 10.67 7.18 -11.36
N ASN A 110 11.22 8.05 -12.22
CA ASN A 110 11.91 7.64 -13.43
C ASN A 110 13.41 7.39 -13.18
N ASP A 111 13.99 8.04 -12.18
CA ASP A 111 15.38 7.91 -11.77
C ASP A 111 15.51 8.05 -10.24
N SER A 112 16.72 7.89 -9.71
CA SER A 112 16.99 7.95 -8.27
C SER A 112 17.26 9.35 -7.72
N ILE A 113 17.45 10.36 -8.57
CA ILE A 113 17.99 11.66 -8.16
C ILE A 113 17.11 12.36 -7.12
N GLU A 114 15.85 12.53 -7.44
CA GLU A 114 14.90 13.18 -6.53
C GLU A 114 14.58 12.29 -5.32
N PHE A 115 14.53 10.97 -5.50
CA PHE A 115 14.37 10.03 -4.40
C PHE A 115 15.44 10.19 -3.32
N GLU A 116 16.72 10.23 -3.71
CA GLU A 116 17.85 10.40 -2.78
C GLU A 116 17.75 11.72 -1.98
N LYS A 117 17.32 12.78 -2.64
CA LYS A 117 17.12 14.09 -2.00
C LYS A 117 16.00 14.10 -0.95
N TYR A 118 14.88 13.39 -1.20
CA TYR A 118 13.75 13.33 -0.27
C TYR A 118 13.99 12.32 0.84
N ASN A 119 14.57 11.17 0.54
CA ASN A 119 14.94 10.13 1.50
C ASN A 119 15.75 10.71 2.68
N GLN A 120 16.69 11.60 2.42
CA GLN A 120 17.48 12.26 3.46
C GLN A 120 16.63 13.12 4.43
N LYS A 121 15.43 13.54 4.06
CA LYS A 121 14.55 14.36 4.88
C LYS A 121 13.66 13.54 5.80
N PHE A 122 13.28 12.32 5.39
CA PHE A 122 12.30 11.47 6.09
C PHE A 122 12.96 10.29 6.82
N LYS A 123 14.01 10.56 7.58
CA LYS A 123 14.95 9.58 8.16
C LYS A 123 14.34 8.48 9.03
N LYS A 124 13.11 8.67 9.52
CA LYS A 124 12.42 7.67 10.36
C LYS A 124 11.57 6.68 9.58
N TRP A 125 11.47 6.87 8.27
CA TRP A 125 10.69 6.02 7.38
C TRP A 125 11.58 4.95 6.71
N SER A 126 10.96 3.90 6.20
CA SER A 126 11.59 3.03 5.21
C SER A 126 11.29 3.55 3.81
N HIS A 127 12.30 3.56 2.96
CA HIS A 127 12.24 4.18 1.64
C HIS A 127 12.37 3.13 0.54
N VAL A 128 11.42 3.13 -0.37
CA VAL A 128 11.35 2.21 -1.50
C VAL A 128 11.34 2.98 -2.80
N LEU A 129 12.34 2.75 -3.64
CA LEU A 129 12.39 3.36 -4.97
C LEU A 129 11.65 2.50 -5.99
N GLY A 130 10.54 3.01 -6.48
CA GLY A 130 9.70 2.41 -7.50
C GLY A 130 10.03 2.94 -8.90
N LEU A 131 11.17 2.51 -9.48
CA LEU A 131 11.54 2.91 -10.84
C LEU A 131 10.53 2.45 -11.88
N GLY A 132 10.31 3.31 -12.89
CA GLY A 132 9.34 3.07 -13.94
C GLY A 132 7.93 3.54 -13.58
N LYS A 133 7.77 4.27 -12.48
CA LYS A 133 6.49 4.89 -12.05
C LYS A 133 5.33 3.87 -12.04
N TRP A 134 4.30 4.11 -12.85
CA TRP A 134 3.10 3.26 -12.95
C TRP A 134 3.39 1.85 -13.48
N GLU A 135 4.50 1.67 -14.20
CA GLU A 135 4.93 0.38 -14.72
C GLU A 135 5.70 -0.46 -13.68
N ASN A 136 6.08 0.14 -12.56
CA ASN A 136 6.72 -0.57 -11.46
C ASN A 136 5.85 -1.71 -10.95
N PRO A 137 6.41 -2.91 -10.72
CA PRO A 137 5.64 -4.06 -10.23
C PRO A 137 4.89 -3.79 -8.91
N ILE A 138 5.47 -2.99 -7.99
CA ILE A 138 4.80 -2.63 -6.74
C ILE A 138 3.57 -1.78 -7.04
N ALA A 139 3.71 -0.74 -7.88
CA ALA A 139 2.59 0.12 -8.27
C ALA A 139 1.46 -0.70 -8.94
N LYS A 140 1.81 -1.64 -9.82
CA LYS A 140 0.83 -2.54 -10.47
C LYS A 140 0.13 -3.46 -9.47
N ASN A 141 0.88 -4.07 -8.54
CA ASN A 141 0.31 -4.97 -7.52
C ASN A 141 -0.66 -4.24 -6.58
N TYR A 142 -0.38 -2.97 -6.28
CA TYR A 142 -1.24 -2.11 -5.47
C TYR A 142 -2.25 -1.29 -6.30
N LYS A 143 -2.27 -1.49 -7.63
CA LYS A 143 -3.18 -0.81 -8.58
C LYS A 143 -3.16 0.71 -8.43
N ILE A 144 -1.97 1.26 -8.27
CA ILE A 144 -1.79 2.70 -8.10
C ILE A 144 -2.08 3.40 -9.42
N VAL A 145 -3.07 4.27 -9.41
CA VAL A 145 -3.50 5.08 -10.57
C VAL A 145 -3.36 6.59 -10.34
N SER A 146 -3.11 6.96 -9.09
CA SER A 146 -2.88 8.36 -8.69
C SER A 146 -1.93 8.42 -7.50
N THR A 147 -1.33 9.59 -7.24
CA THR A 147 -0.49 9.87 -6.07
C THR A 147 -0.89 11.22 -5.46
N PRO A 148 -0.81 11.36 -4.12
CA PRO A 148 -0.49 10.29 -3.18
C PRO A 148 -1.62 9.26 -3.05
N THR A 149 -1.27 8.01 -2.72
CA THR A 149 -2.23 6.95 -2.36
C THR A 149 -1.76 6.30 -1.07
N TYR A 150 -2.69 6.02 -0.16
CA TYR A 150 -2.40 5.54 1.18
C TYR A 150 -3.04 4.17 1.45
N PHE A 151 -2.31 3.34 2.20
CA PHE A 151 -2.85 2.12 2.84
C PHE A 151 -2.41 2.11 4.29
N ILE A 152 -3.32 1.77 5.20
CA ILE A 152 -3.00 1.53 6.61
C ILE A 152 -3.09 0.02 6.85
N LEU A 153 -2.03 -0.54 7.42
CA LEU A 153 -1.90 -1.96 7.69
C LEU A 153 -1.72 -2.19 9.18
N ASN A 154 -2.22 -3.32 9.67
CA ASN A 154 -1.89 -3.80 11.03
C ASN A 154 -0.51 -4.53 11.06
N ALA A 155 -0.12 -5.03 12.23
CA ALA A 155 1.12 -5.77 12.42
C ALA A 155 1.25 -7.00 11.50
N ASP A 156 0.14 -7.68 11.19
CA ASP A 156 0.08 -8.84 10.29
C ASP A 156 0.12 -8.45 8.80
N LYS A 157 0.26 -7.15 8.51
CA LYS A 157 0.20 -6.55 7.17
C LYS A 157 -1.16 -6.71 6.49
N LYS A 158 -2.25 -6.84 7.27
CA LYS A 158 -3.61 -6.76 6.74
C LYS A 158 -3.98 -5.30 6.53
N ILE A 159 -4.58 -4.99 5.40
CA ILE A 159 -5.14 -3.66 5.12
C ILE A 159 -6.30 -3.41 6.08
N ILE A 160 -6.21 -2.36 6.86
CA ILE A 160 -7.23 -1.97 7.84
C ILE A 160 -7.93 -0.66 7.47
N ALA A 161 -7.30 0.15 6.60
CA ALA A 161 -7.94 1.31 5.97
C ALA A 161 -7.26 1.67 4.64
N LYS A 162 -7.99 2.40 3.80
CA LYS A 162 -7.52 2.97 2.54
C LYS A 162 -7.93 4.44 2.49
N PRO A 163 -7.22 5.32 3.20
CA PRO A 163 -7.49 6.76 3.18
C PRO A 163 -7.31 7.33 1.77
N GLU A 164 -8.14 8.30 1.40
CA GLU A 164 -8.04 8.98 0.11
C GLU A 164 -7.09 10.18 0.18
N ILE A 165 -7.08 10.88 1.32
CA ILE A 165 -6.26 12.07 1.56
C ILE A 165 -5.58 12.01 2.93
N LEU A 166 -4.63 12.92 3.18
CA LEU A 166 -3.90 12.99 4.45
C LEU A 166 -4.80 13.21 5.66
N GLU A 167 -5.86 13.99 5.52
CA GLU A 167 -6.84 14.24 6.58
C GLU A 167 -7.54 12.95 7.02
N ASP A 168 -7.85 12.04 6.08
CA ASP A 168 -8.43 10.73 6.39
C ASP A 168 -7.42 9.83 7.14
N VAL A 169 -6.12 9.95 6.80
CA VAL A 169 -5.05 9.27 7.56
C VAL A 169 -5.06 9.76 9.00
N LYS A 170 -5.13 11.06 9.24
CA LYS A 170 -5.18 11.63 10.59
C LYS A 170 -6.46 11.24 11.33
N ALA A 171 -7.60 11.35 10.67
CA ALA A 171 -8.90 10.97 11.23
C ALA A 171 -8.96 9.49 11.65
N TYR A 172 -8.26 8.60 10.93
CA TYR A 172 -8.14 7.21 11.33
C TYR A 172 -7.49 7.04 12.70
N PHE A 173 -6.56 7.92 13.07
CA PHE A 173 -5.87 7.93 14.36
C PHE A 173 -6.54 8.81 15.43
N GLY A 174 -7.69 9.41 15.12
CA GLY A 174 -8.48 10.20 16.06
C GLY A 174 -8.06 11.68 16.19
N ASP A 175 -7.33 12.18 15.21
CA ASP A 175 -6.88 13.60 15.14
C ASP A 175 -7.66 14.40 14.09
#